data_227e470573ef4b71a77c319c4ca3b31f
#
_entry.id   227e470573ef4b71a77c319c4ca3b31f
#
_cell.length_a   1.000
_cell.length_b   1.000
_cell.length_c   1.000
_cell.angle_alpha   90.00
_cell.angle_beta   90.00
_cell.angle_gamma   90.00
#
_symmetry.space_group_name_H-M   'P 1'
#
loop_
_entity.id
_entity.type
_entity.pdbx_description
1 polymer ?
#
loop_
_entity_poly.entity_id
_entity_poly.type
_entity_poly.pdbx_seq_one_letter_code
_entity_poly.pdbx_strand_id
1 'polypeptide(L)'
;VIGTVVAEHEEDELTRLEFPGGHIHVSRRGEPVGTTLRCRIHARDVSLALVPQTQASILNCVGAHVVDLAATTTPGHVMVRLDVAGNPLLARITKRSAHRLDIRPGLTLYAQIKSVALLG
;
A
#
# COMPACT_ATOMS: atom_id res chain seq x y z
N VAL A 1 3.96 -7.46 -3.97
CA VAL A 1 4.43 -7.62 -2.59
C VAL A 1 4.22 -9.04 -2.14
N ILE A 2 5.22 -9.61 -1.49
CA ILE A 2 5.15 -10.93 -0.89
C ILE A 2 5.11 -10.75 0.63
N GLY A 3 4.08 -11.30 1.25
CA GLY A 3 3.91 -11.24 2.70
C GLY A 3 3.78 -12.62 3.31
N THR A 4 4.05 -12.71 4.59
CA THR A 4 3.91 -13.94 5.37
C THR A 4 2.80 -13.78 6.39
N VAL A 5 1.96 -14.77 6.52
CA VAL A 5 0.94 -14.82 7.58
C VAL A 5 1.67 -15.07 8.90
N VAL A 6 1.89 -14.01 9.67
CA VAL A 6 2.70 -14.09 10.88
C VAL A 6 1.85 -14.18 12.13
N ALA A 7 0.75 -13.46 12.13
CA ALA A 7 -0.19 -13.51 13.22
C ALA A 7 -1.43 -14.26 12.77
N GLU A 8 -2.03 -14.96 13.68
CA GLU A 8 -3.31 -15.59 13.42
C GLU A 8 -4.36 -14.55 13.07
N HIS A 9 -5.51 -15.07 12.74
CA HIS A 9 -6.67 -14.27 12.43
C HIS A 9 -6.98 -13.37 13.62
N GLU A 10 -6.95 -12.09 13.37
CA GLU A 10 -7.29 -11.09 14.37
C GLU A 10 -8.80 -10.97 14.48
N GLU A 11 -9.25 -10.14 15.41
CA GLU A 11 -10.66 -9.84 15.54
C GLU A 11 -11.23 -9.30 14.22
N ASP A 12 -12.54 -9.41 14.07
CA ASP A 12 -13.28 -8.91 12.90
C ASP A 12 -12.91 -9.64 11.60
N GLU A 13 -12.52 -10.91 11.70
CA GLU A 13 -12.25 -11.77 10.54
C GLU A 13 -11.12 -11.23 9.65
N LEU A 14 -10.08 -10.70 10.26
CA LEU A 14 -8.90 -10.19 9.55
C LEU A 14 -7.71 -11.13 9.75
N THR A 15 -6.85 -11.14 8.75
CA THR A 15 -5.55 -11.82 8.78
C THR A 15 -4.46 -10.79 8.58
N ARG A 16 -3.45 -10.82 9.43
CA ARG A 16 -2.30 -9.93 9.30
C ARG A 16 -1.21 -10.59 8.49
N LEU A 17 -0.76 -9.89 7.46
CA LEU A 17 0.39 -10.28 6.65
C LEU A 17 1.54 -9.36 6.97
N GLU A 18 2.69 -9.92 7.34
CA GLU A 18 3.90 -9.15 7.55
C GLU A 18 4.82 -9.24 6.34
N PHE A 19 5.49 -8.14 6.06
CA PHE A 19 6.53 -8.05 5.05
C PHE A 19 7.63 -7.14 5.58
N PRO A 20 8.84 -7.16 5.00
CA PRO A 20 9.88 -6.23 5.43
C PRO A 20 9.38 -4.78 5.33
N GLY A 21 9.38 -4.08 6.45
CA GLY A 21 8.95 -2.69 6.51
C GLY A 21 7.53 -2.45 7.02
N GLY A 22 6.75 -3.51 7.30
CA GLY A 22 5.42 -3.29 7.85
C GLY A 22 4.51 -4.50 7.78
N HIS A 23 3.24 -4.24 7.91
CA HIS A 23 2.21 -5.27 7.81
C HIS A 23 0.96 -4.68 7.17
N ILE A 24 0.14 -5.56 6.64
CA ILE A 24 -1.18 -5.21 6.11
C ILE A 24 -2.22 -6.20 6.63
N HIS A 25 -3.46 -5.75 6.69
CA HIS A 25 -4.57 -6.60 7.04
C HIS A 25 -5.37 -6.94 5.79
N VAL A 26 -5.75 -8.19 5.68
CA VAL A 26 -6.60 -8.69 4.60
C VAL A 26 -7.75 -9.47 5.21
N SER A 27 -8.80 -9.69 4.42
CA SER A 27 -9.90 -10.54 4.86
C SER A 27 -9.40 -11.96 5.13
N ARG A 28 -9.91 -12.55 6.20
CA ARG A 28 -9.50 -13.89 6.64
C ARG A 28 -9.76 -14.93 5.57
N ARG A 29 -8.75 -15.76 5.30
CA ARG A 29 -8.85 -16.85 4.33
C ARG A 29 -8.63 -18.23 4.93
N GLY A 30 -8.13 -18.29 6.16
CA GLY A 30 -7.90 -19.55 6.84
C GLY A 30 -6.54 -20.19 6.61
N GLU A 31 -5.59 -19.52 5.97
CA GLU A 31 -4.23 -20.03 5.84
C GLU A 31 -3.56 -20.11 7.22
N PRO A 32 -2.76 -21.17 7.46
CA PRO A 32 -2.04 -21.29 8.72
C PRO A 32 -1.01 -20.18 8.90
N VAL A 33 -0.72 -19.85 10.15
CA VAL A 33 0.38 -18.96 10.50
C VAL A 33 1.69 -19.49 9.90
N GLY A 34 2.48 -18.59 9.33
CA GLY A 34 3.73 -18.94 8.66
C GLY A 34 3.60 -19.16 7.17
N THR A 35 2.38 -19.18 6.63
CA THR A 35 2.17 -19.33 5.18
C THR A 35 2.65 -18.06 4.48
N THR A 36 3.41 -18.22 3.41
CA THR A 36 3.84 -17.11 2.57
C THR A 36 2.80 -16.90 1.46
N LEU A 37 2.29 -15.69 1.37
CA LEU A 37 1.30 -15.30 0.37
C LEU A 37 1.84 -14.19 -0.51
N ARG A 38 1.44 -14.24 -1.79
CA ARG A 38 1.73 -13.16 -2.73
C ARG A 38 0.53 -12.24 -2.80
N CYS A 39 0.80 -10.94 -2.80
CA CYS A 39 -0.24 -9.91 -2.84
C CYS A 39 -0.08 -9.08 -4.09
N ARG A 40 -1.19 -8.75 -4.70
CA ARG A 40 -1.25 -7.75 -5.76
C ARG A 40 -1.99 -6.53 -5.23
N ILE A 41 -1.36 -5.39 -5.38
CA ILE A 41 -1.94 -4.11 -4.99
C ILE A 41 -2.03 -3.27 -6.24
N HIS A 42 -3.25 -2.95 -6.66
CA HIS A 42 -3.44 -2.09 -7.83
C HIS A 42 -3.14 -0.65 -7.47
N ALA A 43 -2.44 0.03 -8.35
CA ALA A 43 -2.04 1.42 -8.13
C ALA A 43 -3.23 2.34 -7.83
N ARG A 44 -4.39 2.06 -8.44
CA ARG A 44 -5.62 2.83 -8.21
C ARG A 44 -6.18 2.68 -6.80
N ASP A 45 -5.78 1.64 -6.08
CA ASP A 45 -6.22 1.37 -4.70
C ASP A 45 -5.25 1.92 -3.66
N VAL A 46 -4.24 2.68 -4.09
CA VAL A 46 -3.25 3.28 -3.20
C VAL A 46 -3.43 4.78 -3.19
N SER A 47 -3.69 5.33 -2.02
CA SER A 47 -3.76 6.77 -1.78
C SER A 47 -2.52 7.22 -1.03
N LEU A 48 -2.18 8.50 -1.15
CA LEU A 48 -1.01 9.06 -0.47
C LEU A 48 -1.43 10.12 0.53
N ALA A 49 -0.74 10.16 1.66
CA ALA A 49 -0.95 11.16 2.70
C ALA A 49 0.41 11.56 3.29
N LEU A 50 0.53 12.82 3.69
CA LEU A 50 1.78 13.31 4.27
C LEU A 50 1.94 12.93 5.73
N VAL A 51 0.83 12.57 6.39
CA VAL A 51 0.82 12.12 7.79
C VAL A 51 0.03 10.82 7.88
N PRO A 52 0.31 9.99 8.90
CA PRO A 52 -0.47 8.76 9.09
C PRO A 52 -1.95 9.06 9.27
N GLN A 53 -2.80 8.27 8.62
CA GLN A 53 -4.24 8.41 8.71
C GLN A 53 -4.79 7.33 9.65
N THR A 54 -5.09 7.73 10.88
CA THR A 54 -5.56 6.80 11.91
C THR A 54 -7.07 6.83 12.12
N GLN A 55 -7.75 7.83 11.56
CA GLN A 55 -9.19 8.02 11.69
C GLN A 55 -9.90 7.79 10.35
N ALA A 56 -9.48 6.79 9.61
CA ALA A 56 -10.05 6.45 8.33
C ALA A 56 -10.52 4.99 8.33
N SER A 57 -11.46 4.67 7.47
CA SER A 57 -11.93 3.29 7.32
C SER A 57 -10.92 2.39 6.61
N ILE A 58 -9.91 2.97 5.96
CA ILE A 58 -8.81 2.24 5.36
C ILE A 58 -7.83 1.86 6.47
N LEU A 59 -7.68 0.56 6.72
CA LEU A 59 -6.81 0.07 7.79
C LEU A 59 -5.34 0.05 7.42
N ASN A 60 -5.04 -0.20 6.13
CA ASN A 60 -3.67 -0.43 5.69
C ASN A 60 -2.98 0.89 5.34
N CYS A 61 -2.10 1.33 6.22
CA CYS A 61 -1.34 2.55 6.06
C CYS A 61 0.12 2.24 6.36
N VAL A 62 0.99 2.40 5.38
CA VAL A 62 2.41 2.07 5.50
C VAL A 62 3.28 3.27 5.14
N GLY A 63 4.40 3.43 5.84
CA GLY A 63 5.39 4.44 5.51
C GLY A 63 6.10 4.09 4.20
N ALA A 64 6.33 5.09 3.37
CA ALA A 64 6.97 4.92 2.07
C ALA A 64 7.75 6.17 1.70
N HIS A 65 8.63 6.04 0.71
CA HIS A 65 9.20 7.22 0.10
C HIS A 65 9.06 7.17 -1.42
N VAL A 66 9.03 8.34 -2.02
CA VAL A 66 8.82 8.50 -3.45
C VAL A 66 10.14 8.26 -4.18
N VAL A 67 10.12 7.34 -5.14
CA VAL A 67 11.25 7.09 -6.02
C VAL A 67 11.21 8.05 -7.21
N ASP A 68 10.10 8.04 -7.94
CA ASP A 68 9.88 8.96 -9.05
C ASP A 68 8.38 9.03 -9.41
N LEU A 69 8.07 9.88 -10.40
CA LEU A 69 6.74 10.01 -10.97
C LEU A 69 6.83 9.78 -12.47
N ALA A 70 5.79 9.16 -13.02
CA ALA A 70 5.70 8.88 -14.44
C ALA A 70 4.33 9.25 -14.99
N ALA A 71 4.28 9.60 -16.27
CA ALA A 71 3.02 9.84 -16.95
C ALA A 71 2.23 8.54 -17.09
N THR A 72 0.92 8.65 -17.15
CA THR A 72 0.03 7.52 -17.41
C THR A 72 -0.75 7.76 -18.70
N THR A 73 -1.39 6.71 -19.19
CA THR A 73 -2.31 6.83 -20.33
C THR A 73 -3.65 7.45 -19.92
N THR A 74 -3.94 7.52 -18.62
CA THR A 74 -5.16 8.15 -18.12
C THR A 74 -4.96 9.66 -18.01
N PRO A 75 -5.73 10.47 -18.72
CA PRO A 75 -5.59 11.93 -18.64
C PRO A 75 -5.75 12.43 -17.20
N GLY A 76 -4.91 13.40 -16.83
CA GLY A 76 -5.01 14.02 -15.50
C GLY A 76 -4.47 13.20 -14.35
N HIS A 77 -3.83 12.07 -14.62
CA HIS A 77 -3.26 11.20 -13.61
C HIS A 77 -1.75 11.06 -13.77
N VAL A 78 -1.08 10.75 -12.67
CA VAL A 78 0.33 10.39 -12.65
C VAL A 78 0.51 9.09 -11.87
N MET A 79 1.54 8.34 -12.25
CA MET A 79 1.95 7.15 -11.52
C MET A 79 3.11 7.52 -10.62
N VAL A 80 2.96 7.26 -9.32
CA VAL A 80 4.00 7.50 -8.35
C VAL A 80 4.63 6.16 -7.99
N ARG A 81 5.92 6.03 -8.20
CA ARG A 81 6.67 4.85 -7.77
C ARG A 81 7.17 5.10 -6.37
N LEU A 82 6.83 4.16 -5.49
CA LEU A 82 7.15 4.21 -4.07
C LEU A 82 8.06 3.05 -3.68
N ASP A 83 8.80 3.26 -2.63
CA ASP A 83 9.57 2.22 -1.97
C ASP A 83 9.11 2.09 -0.52
N VAL A 84 8.73 0.88 -0.14
CA VAL A 84 8.33 0.53 1.22
C VAL A 84 9.37 -0.45 1.75
N ALA A 85 10.40 0.09 2.37
CA ALA A 85 11.51 -0.70 2.94
C ALA A 85 12.10 -1.73 1.96
N GLY A 86 12.34 -1.31 0.72
CA GLY A 86 12.86 -2.15 -0.35
C GLY A 86 11.80 -2.81 -1.21
N ASN A 87 10.54 -2.68 -0.88
CA ASN A 87 9.44 -3.25 -1.67
C ASN A 87 8.83 -2.18 -2.57
N PRO A 88 8.77 -2.42 -3.89
CA PRO A 88 8.15 -1.46 -4.80
C PRO A 88 6.64 -1.44 -4.63
N LEU A 89 6.06 -0.25 -4.69
CA LEU A 89 4.62 -0.04 -4.64
C LEU A 89 4.28 1.08 -5.61
N LEU A 90 3.16 0.96 -6.30
CA LEU A 90 2.70 1.99 -7.23
C LEU A 90 1.42 2.64 -6.71
N ALA A 91 1.33 3.95 -6.88
CA ALA A 91 0.12 4.71 -6.60
C ALA A 91 -0.25 5.53 -7.84
N ARG A 92 -1.50 5.47 -8.25
CA ARG A 92 -2.02 6.31 -9.32
C ARG A 92 -2.88 7.39 -8.69
N ILE A 93 -2.43 8.63 -8.81
CA ILE A 93 -3.12 9.77 -8.22
C ILE A 93 -3.40 10.82 -9.29
N THR A 94 -4.25 11.78 -8.97
CA THR A 94 -4.51 12.90 -9.88
C THR A 94 -3.32 13.85 -9.89
N LYS A 95 -3.12 14.54 -11.02
CA LYS A 95 -2.11 15.59 -11.10
C LYS A 95 -2.34 16.68 -10.06
N ARG A 96 -3.61 17.00 -9.80
CA ARG A 96 -3.94 17.99 -8.77
C ARG A 96 -3.46 17.56 -7.39
N SER A 97 -3.68 16.30 -7.02
CA SER A 97 -3.19 15.78 -5.74
C SER A 97 -1.66 15.81 -5.67
N ALA A 98 -0.99 15.45 -6.76
CA ALA A 98 0.46 15.50 -6.82
C ALA A 98 0.98 16.93 -6.58
N HIS A 99 0.33 17.93 -7.16
CA HIS A 99 0.70 19.33 -6.97
C HIS A 99 0.38 19.79 -5.55
N ARG A 100 -0.80 19.48 -5.04
CA ARG A 100 -1.22 19.90 -3.70
C ARG A 100 -0.31 19.35 -2.60
N LEU A 101 0.12 18.13 -2.74
CA LEU A 101 0.98 17.48 -1.75
C LEU A 101 2.47 17.67 -2.04
N ASP A 102 2.80 18.35 -3.14
CA ASP A 102 4.18 18.56 -3.56
C ASP A 102 4.93 17.22 -3.64
N ILE A 103 4.33 16.25 -4.31
CA ILE A 103 4.92 14.92 -4.47
C ILE A 103 6.13 15.03 -5.37
N ARG A 104 7.28 14.58 -4.85
CA ARG A 104 8.56 14.65 -5.57
C ARG A 104 9.46 13.50 -5.13
N PRO A 105 10.46 13.14 -5.93
CA PRO A 105 11.42 12.12 -5.54
C PRO A 105 12.09 12.44 -4.20
N GLY A 106 12.23 11.42 -3.37
CA GLY A 106 12.82 11.54 -2.05
C GLY A 106 11.87 11.92 -0.92
N LEU A 107 10.64 12.31 -1.25
CA LEU A 107 9.66 12.67 -0.23
C LEU A 107 9.24 11.43 0.56
N THR A 108 9.25 11.56 1.89
CA THR A 108 8.71 10.53 2.79
C THR A 108 7.24 10.82 3.04
N LEU A 109 6.41 9.81 2.92
CA LEU A 109 4.97 9.94 3.08
C LEU A 109 4.36 8.60 3.52
N TYR A 110 3.04 8.52 3.52
CA TYR A 110 2.31 7.33 3.90
C TYR A 110 1.42 6.88 2.75
N ALA A 111 1.42 5.59 2.48
CA ALA A 111 0.56 4.97 1.48
C ALA A 111 -0.60 4.29 2.20
N GLN A 112 -1.81 4.65 1.82
CA GLN A 112 -3.03 3.97 2.27
C GLN A 112 -3.47 3.00 1.20
N ILE A 113 -3.62 1.74 1.57
CA ILE A 113 -3.96 0.67 0.64
C ILE A 113 -5.39 0.24 0.89
N LYS A 114 -6.27 0.57 -0.03
CA LYS A 114 -7.70 0.30 0.11
C LYS A 114 -8.02 -1.17 -0.08
N SER A 115 -7.34 -1.83 -1.00
CA SER A 115 -7.69 -3.17 -1.42
C SER A 115 -6.45 -3.96 -1.79
N VAL A 116 -6.42 -5.22 -1.39
CA VAL A 116 -5.30 -6.13 -1.65
C VAL A 116 -5.87 -7.41 -2.24
N ALA A 117 -5.35 -7.86 -3.36
CA ALA A 117 -5.67 -9.15 -3.94
C ALA A 117 -4.61 -10.17 -3.51
N LEU A 118 -5.07 -11.31 -3.01
CA LEU A 118 -4.18 -12.41 -2.67
C LEU A 118 -4.10 -13.37 -3.84
N LEU A 119 -2.87 -13.75 -4.21
CA LEU A 119 -2.59 -14.65 -5.32
C LEU A 119 -2.24 -16.03 -4.80
N GLY A 120 -2.82 -17.01 -5.41
CA GLY A 120 -2.55 -18.40 -5.10
C GLY A 120 -3.41 -18.92 -4.00
#